data_f8dfc91d35861fd8ea90b4ba212ff262
#
_entry.id   f8dfc91d35861fd8ea90b4ba212ff262
#
_cell.length_a   1.000
_cell.length_b   1.000
_cell.length_c   1.000
_cell.angle_alpha   90.00
_cell.angle_beta   90.00
_cell.angle_gamma   90.00
#
_symmetry.space_group_name_H-M   'P 1'
#
loop_
_entity.id
_entity.type
_entity.pdbx_description
1 polymer ?
#
loop_
_entity_poly.entity_id
_entity_poly.type
_entity_poly.pdbx_seq_one_letter_code
_entity_poly.pdbx_strand_id
1 'polypeptide(L)' 'MVTVNAMGDKCPLPVIKTKKALDALTAPETIEVLVDNETAVANVTKMAQSTGATVTQEKLGENEYKVTIQALAGE' A
#
# COMPACT_ATOMS: atom_id res chain seq x y z
N MET A 1 5.60 6.18 -10.57
CA MET A 1 4.86 6.08 -9.29
C MET A 1 3.49 5.49 -9.56
N VAL A 2 3.10 4.52 -8.76
CA VAL A 2 1.81 3.85 -8.91
C VAL A 2 0.90 4.26 -7.76
N THR A 3 -0.34 4.61 -8.05
CA THR A 3 -1.32 4.95 -7.04
C THR A 3 -2.39 3.86 -6.99
N VAL A 4 -2.62 3.32 -5.80
CA VAL A 4 -3.66 2.31 -5.56
C VAL A 4 -4.76 2.97 -4.73
N ASN A 5 -5.95 3.07 -5.29
CA ASN A 5 -7.09 3.63 -4.57
C ASN A 5 -7.88 2.49 -3.93
N ALA A 6 -7.77 2.39 -2.61
CA ALA A 6 -8.50 1.40 -1.82
C ALA A 6 -9.48 2.06 -0.84
N MET A 7 -9.86 3.32 -1.12
CA MET A 7 -10.85 4.02 -0.32
C MET A 7 -12.19 3.32 -0.43
N GLY A 8 -12.84 3.10 0.70
CA GLY A 8 -14.14 2.42 0.73
C GLY A 8 -14.06 0.90 0.62
N ASP A 9 -12.89 0.35 0.41
CA ASP A 9 -12.73 -1.11 0.31
C ASP A 9 -12.63 -1.74 1.69
N LYS A 10 -13.25 -2.89 1.84
CA LYS A 10 -13.17 -3.66 3.08
C LYS A 10 -11.98 -4.60 3.05
N CYS A 11 -11.43 -4.91 4.23
CA CYS A 11 -10.40 -5.93 4.36
C CYS A 11 -10.92 -7.25 3.80
N PRO A 12 -10.14 -8.00 2.99
CA PRO A 12 -8.72 -7.78 2.71
C PRO A 12 -8.42 -7.06 1.38
N LEU A 13 -9.39 -6.37 0.78
CA LEU A 13 -9.22 -5.77 -0.55
C LEU A 13 -8.04 -4.80 -0.66
N PRO A 14 -7.78 -3.90 0.31
CA PRO A 14 -6.62 -3.03 0.21
C PRO A 14 -5.31 -3.81 0.08
N VAL A 15 -5.18 -4.89 0.83
CA VAL A 15 -3.99 -5.75 0.79
C VAL A 15 -3.88 -6.44 -0.56
N ILE A 16 -4.98 -6.96 -1.08
CA ILE A 16 -5.01 -7.66 -2.36
C ILE A 16 -4.62 -6.71 -3.49
N LYS A 17 -5.19 -5.49 -3.50
CA LYS A 17 -4.88 -4.49 -4.51
C LYS A 17 -3.41 -4.08 -4.46
N THR A 18 -2.88 -3.89 -3.26
CA THR A 18 -1.48 -3.52 -3.07
C THR A 18 -0.57 -4.64 -3.55
N LYS A 19 -0.89 -5.88 -3.21
CA LYS A 19 -0.10 -7.03 -3.64
C LYS A 19 -0.07 -7.13 -5.17
N LYS A 20 -1.21 -6.93 -5.83
CA LYS A 20 -1.26 -6.95 -7.30
C LYS A 20 -0.37 -5.85 -7.89
N ALA A 21 -0.38 -4.66 -7.30
CA ALA A 21 0.47 -3.58 -7.76
C ALA A 21 1.95 -3.92 -7.60
N LEU A 22 2.32 -4.52 -6.46
CA LEU A 22 3.70 -4.94 -6.21
C LEU A 22 4.14 -6.02 -7.21
N ASP A 23 3.29 -6.99 -7.45
CA ASP A 23 3.59 -8.09 -8.36
C ASP A 23 3.72 -7.64 -9.83
N ALA A 24 3.10 -6.53 -10.17
CA ALA A 24 3.15 -5.99 -11.52
C ALA A 24 4.42 -5.17 -11.79
N LEU A 25 5.21 -4.86 -10.77
CA LEU A 25 6.42 -4.06 -10.93
C LEU A 25 7.53 -4.87 -11.59
N THR A 26 8.18 -4.24 -12.57
CA THR A 26 9.36 -4.81 -13.22
C THR A 26 10.63 -4.08 -12.85
N ALA A 27 10.52 -3.01 -12.07
CA ALA A 27 11.64 -2.19 -11.62
C ALA A 27 11.29 -1.57 -10.27
N PRO A 28 12.29 -1.12 -9.49
CA PRO A 28 12.00 -0.43 -8.23
C PRO A 28 11.10 0.77 -8.47
N GLU A 29 10.05 0.90 -7.67
CA GLU A 29 9.09 1.98 -7.84
C GLU A 29 8.41 2.31 -6.53
N THR A 30 7.87 3.53 -6.44
CA THR A 30 7.08 3.96 -5.30
C THR A 30 5.60 3.71 -5.57
N ILE A 31 4.93 3.07 -4.62
CA ILE A 31 3.49 2.84 -4.68
C ILE A 31 2.83 3.62 -3.56
N GLU A 32 1.81 4.39 -3.90
CA GLU A 32 0.99 5.09 -2.93
C GLU A 32 -0.36 4.38 -2.82
N VAL A 33 -0.70 3.93 -1.62
CA VAL A 33 -1.97 3.25 -1.36
C VAL A 33 -2.84 4.16 -0.52
N LEU A 34 -4.03 4.46 -1.02
CA LEU A 34 -5.01 5.28 -0.32
C LEU A 34 -6.04 4.38 0.35
N VAL A 35 -6.20 4.53 1.66
CA VAL A 35 -7.14 3.74 2.46
C VAL A 35 -7.90 4.67 3.40
N ASP A 36 -9.01 4.19 3.96
CA ASP A 36 -9.92 5.01 4.75
C ASP A 36 -10.02 4.57 6.22
N ASN A 37 -9.15 3.67 6.67
CA ASN A 37 -9.17 3.23 8.07
C ASN A 37 -7.81 2.73 8.52
N GLU A 38 -7.59 2.74 9.83
CA GLU A 38 -6.31 2.37 10.41
C GLU A 38 -6.01 0.87 10.26
N THR A 39 -7.04 0.04 10.28
CA THR A 39 -6.85 -1.40 10.11
C THR A 39 -6.25 -1.69 8.73
N ALA A 40 -6.75 -1.03 7.68
CA ALA A 40 -6.19 -1.18 6.35
C ALA A 40 -4.75 -0.69 6.29
N VAL A 41 -4.44 0.44 6.93
CA VAL A 41 -3.06 0.94 7.02
C VAL A 41 -2.14 -0.12 7.62
N ALA A 42 -2.54 -0.69 8.76
CA ALA A 42 -1.72 -1.69 9.43
C ALA A 42 -1.52 -2.94 8.57
N ASN A 43 -2.57 -3.42 7.95
CA ASN A 43 -2.52 -4.63 7.12
C ASN A 43 -1.65 -4.43 5.87
N VAL A 44 -1.83 -3.31 5.19
CA VAL A 44 -1.04 -2.99 3.99
C VAL A 44 0.42 -2.79 4.36
N THR A 45 0.69 -2.08 5.44
CA THR A 45 2.05 -1.84 5.92
C THR A 45 2.75 -3.16 6.24
N LYS A 46 2.09 -4.02 6.98
CA LYS A 46 2.66 -5.31 7.37
C LYS A 46 2.97 -6.18 6.14
N MET A 47 2.05 -6.22 5.21
CA MET A 47 2.23 -7.00 3.99
C MET A 47 3.40 -6.45 3.16
N ALA A 48 3.47 -5.15 2.98
CA ALA A 48 4.53 -4.52 2.19
C ALA A 48 5.90 -4.70 2.86
N GLN A 49 5.96 -4.57 4.17
CA GLN A 49 7.22 -4.79 4.90
C GLN A 49 7.70 -6.23 4.77
N SER A 50 6.80 -7.19 4.66
CA SER A 50 7.17 -8.58 4.49
C SER A 50 7.86 -8.85 3.14
N THR A 51 7.71 -7.97 2.18
CA THR A 51 8.37 -8.07 0.87
C THR A 51 9.76 -7.41 0.86
N GLY A 52 10.17 -6.82 1.97
CA GLY A 52 11.44 -6.10 2.06
C GLY A 52 11.34 -4.63 1.66
N ALA A 53 10.14 -4.14 1.36
CA ALA A 53 9.96 -2.74 0.97
C ALA A 53 10.02 -1.81 2.18
N THR A 54 10.39 -0.56 1.93
CA THR A 54 10.32 0.50 2.93
C THR A 54 8.93 1.11 2.89
N VAL A 55 8.28 1.22 4.04
CA VAL A 55 6.89 1.69 4.12
C VAL A 55 6.81 2.88 5.05
N THR A 56 6.14 3.93 4.60
CA THR A 56 5.80 5.09 5.43
C THR A 56 4.31 5.32 5.38
N GLN A 57 3.78 5.91 6.45
CA GLN A 57 2.34 6.16 6.60
C GLN A 57 2.11 7.65 6.80
N GLU A 58 1.03 8.16 6.21
CA GLU A 58 0.64 9.54 6.36
C GLU A 58 -0.87 9.64 6.53
N LYS A 59 -1.31 10.39 7.51
CA LYS A 59 -2.73 10.66 7.70
C LYS A 59 -3.08 11.95 6.98
N LEU A 60 -3.97 11.86 5.99
CA LEU A 60 -4.35 13.00 5.15
C LEU A 60 -5.58 13.73 5.68
N GLY A 61 -6.44 13.05 6.43
CA GLY A 61 -7.66 13.60 6.99
C GLY A 61 -8.25 12.65 8.01
N GLU A 62 -9.49 12.87 8.46
CA GLU A 62 -10.10 12.04 9.51
C GLU A 62 -10.13 10.57 9.16
N ASN A 63 -10.55 10.25 7.93
CA ASN A 63 -10.65 8.87 7.47
C ASN A 63 -9.90 8.71 6.15
N GLU A 64 -8.75 9.35 6.05
CA GLU A 64 -7.93 9.29 4.85
C GLU A 64 -6.49 9.06 5.22
N TYR A 65 -5.93 7.97 4.72
CA TYR A 65 -4.54 7.59 5.00
C TYR A 65 -3.84 7.24 3.71
N LYS A 66 -2.57 7.60 3.63
CA LYS A 66 -1.72 7.24 2.52
C LYS A 66 -0.57 6.37 3.03
N VAL A 67 -0.43 5.19 2.45
CA VAL A 67 0.70 4.31 2.73
C VAL A 67 1.63 4.39 1.53
N THR A 68 2.82 4.90 1.75
CA THR A 68 3.82 5.01 0.69
C THR A 68 4.79 3.84 0.80
N ILE A 69 4.87 3.04 -0.25
CA ILE A 69 5.70 1.85 -0.30
C ILE A 69 6.79 2.08 -1.32
N GLN A 70 8.05 2.04 -0.86
CA GLN A 70 9.18 2.08 -1.77
C GLN A 70 9.56 0.63 -2.07
N ALA A 71 8.98 0.11 -3.13
CA ALA A 71 9.14 -1.28 -3.48
C ALA A 71 10.47 -1.51 -4.19
N LEU A 72 11.14 -2.59 -3.80
CA LEU A 72 12.25 -3.11 -4.56
C LEU A 72 11.68 -3.81 -5.80
N ALA A 73 12.48 -3.94 -6.86
CA ALA A 73 12.02 -4.64 -8.05
C ALA A 73 11.45 -5.99 -7.67
N GLY A 74 10.36 -6.38 -8.33
CA GLY A 74 9.71 -7.65 -8.06
C GLY A 74 10.65 -8.82 -8.27
N GLU A 75 11.08 -9.39 -7.20
CA GLU A 75 11.89 -10.61 -7.24
C GLU A 75 11.04 -11.80 -6.93
#